data_d633d96983ce64b0a5b26fce17181fdb
#
_entry.id   d633d96983ce64b0a5b26fce17181fdb
#
_cell.length_a   1.000
_cell.length_b   1.000
_cell.length_c   1.000
_cell.angle_alpha   90.00
_cell.angle_beta   90.00
_cell.angle_gamma   90.00
#
_symmetry.space_group_name_H-M   'P 1'
#
loop_
_entity.id
_entity.type
_entity.pdbx_description
1 polymer ?
#
loop_
_entity_poly.entity_id
_entity_poly.type
_entity_poly.pdbx_seq_one_letter_code
_entity_poly.pdbx_strand_id
1 'polypeptide(L)'
;MFCLASKYQTSPENLGKVIRVFKEQAVSLVSRQPGFKGVYLMTKAAGDLLVLNIWDTEAQANAWPQHPEHQKIVAQLKPLFTGPPARDGYEVSAHKVA
;
A
#
# COMPACT_ATOMS: atom_id res chain seq x y z
N MET A 1 6.50 -15.18 6.14
CA MET A 1 6.05 -13.99 5.36
C MET A 1 5.36 -12.99 6.26
N PHE A 2 5.53 -11.74 5.95
CA PHE A 2 4.97 -10.64 6.72
C PHE A 2 4.15 -9.72 5.82
N CYS A 3 3.00 -9.24 6.32
CA CYS A 3 2.11 -8.37 5.56
C CYS A 3 1.97 -7.02 6.26
N LEU A 4 2.14 -5.93 5.51
CA LEU A 4 1.71 -4.61 5.95
C LEU A 4 0.33 -4.33 5.38
N ALA A 5 -0.60 -3.95 6.25
CA ALA A 5 -1.95 -3.53 5.88
C ALA A 5 -2.06 -2.03 6.15
N SER A 6 -2.27 -1.26 5.10
CA SER A 6 -2.38 0.20 5.18
C SER A 6 -3.77 0.63 4.75
N LYS A 7 -4.43 1.43 5.58
CA LYS A 7 -5.76 1.97 5.28
C LYS A 7 -5.65 3.45 4.96
N TYR A 8 -6.30 3.84 3.87
CA TYR A 8 -6.39 5.23 3.46
C TYR A 8 -7.85 5.56 3.17
N GLN A 9 -8.17 6.84 3.21
CA GLN A 9 -9.50 7.31 2.87
C GLN A 9 -9.40 8.57 2.01
N THR A 10 -10.18 8.61 0.93
CA THR A 10 -10.28 9.75 0.04
C THR A 10 -11.74 10.00 -0.30
N SER A 11 -12.03 11.09 -0.99
CA SER A 11 -13.40 11.35 -1.48
C SER A 11 -13.71 10.47 -2.70
N PRO A 12 -14.99 10.15 -2.95
CA PRO A 12 -15.36 9.38 -4.14
C PRO A 12 -14.86 9.98 -5.45
N GLU A 13 -14.87 11.30 -5.56
CA GLU A 13 -14.41 12.00 -6.77
C GLU A 13 -12.90 11.90 -7.00
N ASN A 14 -12.10 11.71 -5.95
CA ASN A 14 -10.65 11.58 -6.05
C ASN A 14 -10.17 10.12 -6.08
N LEU A 15 -11.07 9.17 -5.87
CA LEU A 15 -10.70 7.75 -5.77
C LEU A 15 -9.98 7.26 -7.03
N GLY A 16 -10.49 7.59 -8.21
CA GLY A 16 -9.86 7.18 -9.46
C GLY A 16 -8.46 7.72 -9.65
N LYS A 17 -8.21 8.95 -9.20
CA LYS A 17 -6.90 9.57 -9.27
C LYS A 17 -5.91 8.88 -8.32
N VAL A 18 -6.34 8.57 -7.10
CA VAL A 18 -5.51 7.86 -6.12
C VAL A 18 -5.15 6.46 -6.65
N ILE A 19 -6.13 5.74 -7.18
CA ILE A 19 -5.90 4.41 -7.77
C ILE A 19 -4.87 4.48 -8.89
N ARG A 20 -4.99 5.48 -9.77
CA ARG A 20 -4.07 5.63 -10.90
C ARG A 20 -2.63 5.87 -10.44
N VAL A 21 -2.43 6.79 -9.52
CA VAL A 21 -1.09 7.07 -8.98
C VAL A 21 -0.49 5.83 -8.35
N PHE A 22 -1.30 5.09 -7.58
CA PHE A 22 -0.86 3.84 -6.96
C PHE A 22 -0.44 2.82 -8.02
N LYS A 23 -1.27 2.58 -9.02
CA LYS A 23 -0.99 1.61 -10.08
C LYS A 23 0.24 1.99 -10.90
N GLU A 24 0.37 3.24 -11.26
CA GLU A 24 1.43 3.70 -12.16
C GLU A 24 2.77 3.87 -11.46
N GLN A 25 2.78 4.23 -10.17
CA GLN A 25 4.00 4.57 -9.46
C GLN A 25 4.35 3.56 -8.36
N ALA A 26 3.42 3.26 -7.46
CA ALA A 26 3.72 2.46 -6.28
C ALA A 26 3.89 0.97 -6.62
N VAL A 27 3.04 0.41 -7.46
CA VAL A 27 3.12 -1.02 -7.82
C VAL A 27 4.45 -1.33 -8.51
N SER A 28 4.86 -0.50 -9.46
CA SER A 28 6.12 -0.68 -10.16
C SER A 28 7.31 -0.61 -9.21
N LEU A 29 7.30 0.36 -8.30
CA LEU A 29 8.41 0.56 -7.37
C LEU A 29 8.50 -0.56 -6.33
N VAL A 30 7.38 -0.92 -5.70
CA VAL A 30 7.37 -1.95 -4.64
C VAL A 30 7.76 -3.32 -5.17
N SER A 31 7.36 -3.62 -6.42
CA SER A 31 7.64 -4.93 -7.01
C SER A 31 9.14 -5.19 -7.24
N ARG A 32 9.96 -4.16 -7.22
CA ARG A 32 11.41 -4.27 -7.39
C ARG A 32 12.19 -4.32 -6.08
N GLN A 33 11.50 -4.27 -4.94
CA GLN A 33 12.16 -4.24 -3.64
C GLN A 33 12.57 -5.65 -3.19
N PRO A 34 13.70 -5.78 -2.47
CA PRO A 34 14.11 -7.09 -1.94
C PRO A 34 13.04 -7.69 -1.03
N GLY A 35 12.74 -8.97 -1.22
CA GLY A 35 11.79 -9.70 -0.40
C GLY A 35 10.32 -9.48 -0.74
N PHE A 36 10.01 -8.68 -1.74
CA PHE A 36 8.63 -8.45 -2.17
C PHE A 36 7.98 -9.74 -2.67
N LYS A 37 6.75 -10.01 -2.18
CA LYS A 37 5.97 -11.20 -2.55
C LYS A 37 4.65 -10.89 -3.23
N GLY A 38 4.05 -9.75 -2.96
CA GLY A 38 2.78 -9.38 -3.58
C GLY A 38 2.22 -8.11 -3.03
N VAL A 39 1.33 -7.49 -3.80
CA VAL A 39 0.62 -6.28 -3.39
C VAL A 39 -0.81 -6.33 -3.90
N TYR A 40 -1.74 -5.91 -3.07
CA TYR A 40 -3.13 -5.75 -3.42
C TYR A 40 -3.59 -4.36 -3.03
N LEU A 41 -4.27 -3.68 -3.94
CA LEU A 41 -5.02 -2.47 -3.63
C LEU A 41 -6.49 -2.81 -3.74
N MET A 42 -7.20 -2.72 -2.63
CA MET A 42 -8.65 -2.96 -2.58
C MET A 42 -9.34 -1.66 -2.23
N THR A 43 -10.46 -1.40 -2.89
CA THR A 43 -11.15 -0.12 -2.76
C THR A 43 -12.64 -0.30 -2.58
N LYS A 44 -13.27 0.71 -1.97
CA LYS A 44 -14.73 0.86 -1.92
C LYS A 44 -15.10 2.14 -2.65
N ALA A 45 -16.24 2.12 -3.31
CA ALA A 45 -16.72 3.28 -4.07
C ALA A 45 -16.86 4.55 -3.23
N ALA A 46 -17.06 4.38 -1.92
CA ALA A 46 -17.16 5.50 -0.97
C ALA A 46 -15.81 6.22 -0.73
N GLY A 47 -14.69 5.65 -1.16
CA GLY A 47 -13.37 6.26 -1.03
C GLY A 47 -12.43 5.55 -0.07
N ASP A 48 -12.79 4.38 0.43
CA ASP A 48 -11.91 3.59 1.30
C ASP A 48 -10.92 2.79 0.47
N LEU A 49 -9.65 2.78 0.91
CA LEU A 49 -8.59 2.02 0.28
C LEU A 49 -7.88 1.16 1.33
N LEU A 50 -7.62 -0.09 0.97
CA LEU A 50 -6.82 -1.00 1.79
C LEU A 50 -5.71 -1.56 0.92
N VAL A 51 -4.47 -1.33 1.33
CA VAL A 51 -3.29 -1.83 0.63
C VAL A 51 -2.68 -2.94 1.47
N LEU A 52 -2.56 -4.12 0.87
CA LEU A 52 -1.81 -5.23 1.48
C LEU A 52 -0.53 -5.42 0.67
N ASN A 53 0.62 -5.29 1.31
CA ASN A 53 1.89 -5.67 0.69
C ASN A 53 2.58 -6.74 1.53
N ILE A 54 3.07 -7.77 0.84
CA ILE A 54 3.55 -8.99 1.44
C ILE A 54 5.04 -9.17 1.15
N TRP A 55 5.79 -9.55 2.19
CA TRP A 55 7.25 -9.60 2.19
C TRP A 55 7.75 -10.90 2.80
N ASP A 56 8.99 -11.29 2.45
CA ASP A 56 9.63 -12.46 3.06
C ASP A 56 9.80 -12.29 4.57
N THR A 57 10.22 -11.10 5.01
CA THR A 57 10.53 -10.83 6.42
C THR A 57 9.87 -9.54 6.90
N GLU A 58 9.69 -9.45 8.20
CA GLU A 58 9.21 -8.23 8.84
C GLU A 58 10.16 -7.05 8.62
N ALA A 59 11.47 -7.28 8.66
CA ALA A 59 12.45 -6.23 8.46
C ALA A 59 12.32 -5.61 7.06
N GLN A 60 12.12 -6.44 6.03
CA GLN A 60 11.90 -5.95 4.67
C GLN A 60 10.60 -5.18 4.54
N ALA A 61 9.53 -5.67 5.17
CA ALA A 61 8.26 -4.97 5.20
C ALA A 61 8.40 -3.59 5.83
N ASN A 62 9.07 -3.50 6.97
CA ASN A 62 9.24 -2.24 7.69
C ASN A 62 10.18 -1.26 6.98
N ALA A 63 11.05 -1.74 6.11
CA ALA A 63 11.91 -0.87 5.30
C ALA A 63 11.14 -0.15 4.20
N TRP A 64 10.03 -0.71 3.72
CA TRP A 64 9.26 -0.14 2.62
C TRP A 64 8.70 1.26 2.93
N PRO A 65 8.06 1.52 4.07
CA PRO A 65 7.59 2.86 4.39
C PRO A 65 8.71 3.90 4.50
N GLN A 66 9.94 3.46 4.76
CA GLN A 66 11.10 4.34 4.88
C GLN A 66 11.74 4.68 3.53
N HIS A 67 11.34 3.99 2.46
CA HIS A 67 11.93 4.18 1.14
C HIS A 67 11.64 5.59 0.62
N PRO A 68 12.67 6.37 0.24
CA PRO A 68 12.47 7.77 -0.16
C PRO A 68 11.50 7.96 -1.32
N GLU A 69 11.54 7.06 -2.31
CA GLU A 69 10.63 7.15 -3.46
C GLU A 69 9.19 6.84 -3.07
N HIS A 70 8.99 5.90 -2.14
CA HIS A 70 7.66 5.62 -1.59
C HIS A 70 7.12 6.85 -0.86
N GLN A 71 7.96 7.50 -0.06
CA GLN A 71 7.56 8.71 0.67
C GLN A 71 7.15 9.84 -0.28
N LYS A 72 7.80 9.97 -1.43
CA LYS A 72 7.43 10.93 -2.46
C LYS A 72 6.06 10.64 -3.07
N ILE A 73 5.75 9.36 -3.29
CA ILE A 73 4.45 8.94 -3.81
C ILE A 73 3.35 9.27 -2.80
N VAL A 74 3.57 8.95 -1.53
CA VAL A 74 2.60 9.26 -0.47
C VAL A 74 2.41 10.77 -0.35
N ALA A 75 3.46 11.55 -0.48
CA ALA A 75 3.37 13.01 -0.44
C ALA A 75 2.48 13.58 -1.56
N GLN A 76 2.50 12.97 -2.75
CA GLN A 76 1.58 13.35 -3.83
C GLN A 76 0.13 13.09 -3.48
N LEU A 77 -0.14 11.99 -2.75
CA LEU A 77 -1.49 11.55 -2.44
C LEU A 77 -2.06 12.20 -1.19
N LYS A 78 -1.20 12.67 -0.30
CA LYS A 78 -1.61 13.22 1.00
C LYS A 78 -2.69 14.31 0.90
N PRO A 79 -2.61 15.28 -0.04
CA PRO A 79 -3.66 16.29 -0.17
C PRO A 79 -5.03 15.73 -0.56
N LEU A 80 -5.07 14.51 -1.10
CA LEU A 80 -6.30 13.88 -1.54
C LEU A 80 -6.95 13.01 -0.45
N PHE A 81 -6.23 12.73 0.63
CA PHE A 81 -6.76 11.93 1.73
C PHE A 81 -7.68 12.76 2.61
N THR A 82 -8.76 12.13 3.08
CA THR A 82 -9.77 12.79 3.94
C THR A 82 -9.55 12.51 5.42
N GLY A 83 -8.56 11.69 5.75
CA GLY A 83 -8.22 11.38 7.13
C GLY A 83 -6.80 10.82 7.22
N PRO A 84 -6.28 10.63 8.44
CA PRO A 84 -4.94 10.08 8.61
C PRO A 84 -4.90 8.61 8.17
N PRO A 85 -3.81 8.19 7.50
CA PRO A 85 -3.64 6.77 7.18
C PRO A 85 -3.37 5.96 8.44
N ALA A 86 -3.77 4.68 8.42
CA ALA A 86 -3.46 3.71 9.47
C ALA A 86 -2.67 2.55 8.86
N ARG A 87 -1.69 2.04 9.61
CA ARG A 87 -0.87 0.93 9.15
C ARG A 87 -0.67 -0.07 10.27
N ASP A 88 -0.88 -1.36 9.94
CA ASP A 88 -0.65 -2.48 10.84
C ASP A 88 0.18 -3.54 10.15
N GLY A 89 0.98 -4.26 10.95
CA GLY A 89 1.77 -5.38 10.46
C GLY A 89 1.23 -6.70 10.99
N TYR A 90 1.24 -7.72 10.13
CA TYR A 90 0.74 -9.05 10.46
C TYR A 90 1.69 -10.13 9.97
N GLU A 91 1.95 -11.12 10.82
CA GLU A 91 2.58 -12.35 10.35
C GLU A 91 1.57 -13.14 9.51
N VAL A 92 2.00 -13.61 8.34
CA VAL A 92 1.14 -14.46 7.51
C VAL A 92 1.22 -15.89 8.04
N SER A 93 0.19 -16.30 8.75
CA SER A 93 0.17 -17.62 9.40
C SER A 93 -0.26 -18.75 8.47
N ALA A 94 -1.02 -18.43 7.43
CA ALA A 94 -1.43 -19.38 6.41
C ALA A 94 -1.77 -18.64 5.13
N HIS A 95 -1.46 -19.24 3.98
CA HIS A 95 -1.85 -18.67 2.69
C HIS A 95 -1.96 -19.78 1.65
N LYS A 96 -2.78 -19.53 0.66
CA LYS A 96 -2.88 -20.38 -0.53
C LYS A 96 -3.26 -19.50 -1.71
N VAL A 97 -2.57 -19.70 -2.82
CA VAL A 97 -2.88 -19.01 -4.08
C VAL A 97 -3.48 -20.02 -5.04
N ALA A 98 -4.56 -19.60 -5.70
CA ALA A 98 -5.27 -20.47 -6.65
C ALA A 98 -4.42 -20.77 -7.90
#